data_718767a64ee65fc583cae62c9a0cd2f1
#
_entry.id   718767a64ee65fc583cae62c9a0cd2f1
#
_cell.length_a   1.000
_cell.length_b   1.000
_cell.length_c   1.000
_cell.angle_alpha   90.00
_cell.angle_beta   90.00
_cell.angle_gamma   90.00
#
_symmetry.space_group_name_H-M   'P 1'
#
loop_
_entity.id
_entity.type
_entity.pdbx_description
1 polymer ?
#
loop_
_entity_poly.entity_id
_entity_poly.type
_entity_poly.pdbx_seq_one_letter_code
_entity_poly.pdbx_strand_id
1 'polypeptide(L)'
;MMVDRGFLSVAQAAELLGITRQAVLKRIRTGRLSATKVGRNYVIPREALGPVLSVRDPLVDEIVRRLVAAYEPERVYLFGSAARGEAGPDSDYDILLIVPDDAPAERMRSRRAYEVLWGVGAAVDVLVWRRSTFEARAEVRTSLPAVVLREGVLLHAA
;
A
#
# COMPACT_ATOMS: atom_id res chain seq x y z
N MET A 1 -20.97 -11.45 16.51
CA MET A 1 -20.43 -11.39 15.13
C MET A 1 -19.26 -12.37 15.06
N MET A 2 -19.44 -13.51 14.37
CA MET A 2 -18.39 -14.52 14.24
C MET A 2 -17.29 -13.94 13.36
N VAL A 3 -16.11 -13.69 13.95
CA VAL A 3 -14.91 -13.40 13.17
C VAL A 3 -14.54 -14.71 12.46
N ASP A 4 -14.60 -14.70 11.14
CA ASP A 4 -14.14 -15.82 10.32
C ASP A 4 -12.64 -16.04 10.58
N ARG A 5 -12.33 -16.98 11.48
CA ARG A 5 -10.95 -17.41 11.82
C ARG A 5 -10.40 -18.31 10.73
N GLY A 6 -10.55 -17.89 9.47
CA GLY A 6 -10.07 -18.64 8.33
C GLY A 6 -8.53 -18.59 8.23
N PHE A 7 -7.97 -19.67 7.70
CA PHE A 7 -6.58 -19.70 7.28
C PHE A 7 -6.49 -19.46 5.77
N LEU A 8 -5.42 -18.81 5.35
CA LEU A 8 -5.16 -18.48 3.95
C LEU A 8 -3.92 -19.22 3.45
N SER A 9 -3.97 -19.64 2.20
CA SER A 9 -2.78 -20.07 1.48
C SER A 9 -1.95 -18.84 1.07
N VAL A 10 -0.69 -19.06 0.70
CA VAL A 10 0.19 -18.01 0.15
C VAL A 10 -0.44 -17.33 -1.07
N ALA A 11 -1.17 -18.08 -1.90
CA ALA A 11 -1.84 -17.55 -3.08
C ALA A 11 -2.99 -16.61 -2.70
N GLN A 12 -3.84 -17.02 -1.77
CA GLN A 12 -4.96 -16.20 -1.28
C GLN A 12 -4.46 -14.95 -0.55
N ALA A 13 -3.40 -15.08 0.26
CA ALA A 13 -2.79 -13.94 0.91
C ALA A 13 -2.19 -12.95 -0.11
N ALA A 14 -1.54 -13.44 -1.16
CA ALA A 14 -0.98 -12.62 -2.23
C ALA A 14 -2.07 -11.83 -2.96
N GLU A 15 -3.20 -12.47 -3.26
CA GLU A 15 -4.35 -11.85 -3.90
C GLU A 15 -4.98 -10.77 -3.01
N LEU A 16 -5.22 -11.08 -1.73
CA LEU A 16 -5.77 -10.13 -0.76
C LEU A 16 -4.85 -8.93 -0.50
N LEU A 17 -3.53 -9.14 -0.56
CA LEU A 17 -2.52 -8.11 -0.34
C LEU A 17 -2.16 -7.34 -1.61
N GLY A 18 -2.65 -7.74 -2.79
CA GLY A 18 -2.25 -7.15 -4.06
C GLY A 18 -0.76 -7.29 -4.39
N ILE A 19 -0.08 -8.32 -3.87
CA ILE A 19 1.36 -8.56 -4.05
C ILE A 19 1.64 -9.96 -4.62
N THR A 20 2.87 -10.20 -5.06
CA THR A 20 3.25 -11.51 -5.60
C THR A 20 3.37 -12.57 -4.49
N ARG A 21 3.19 -13.85 -4.84
CA ARG A 21 3.43 -14.98 -3.91
C ARG A 21 4.84 -14.97 -3.34
N GLN A 22 5.83 -14.56 -4.14
CA GLN A 22 7.23 -14.45 -3.69
C GLN A 22 7.38 -13.35 -2.63
N ALA A 23 6.68 -12.22 -2.76
CA ALA A 23 6.67 -11.17 -1.76
C ALA A 23 6.03 -11.63 -0.45
N VAL A 24 4.94 -12.41 -0.50
CA VAL A 24 4.35 -13.05 0.69
C VAL A 24 5.35 -13.98 1.36
N LEU A 25 5.97 -14.89 0.60
CA LEU A 25 6.98 -15.83 1.14
C LEU A 25 8.18 -15.09 1.74
N LYS A 26 8.60 -13.97 1.15
CA LYS A 26 9.66 -13.13 1.71
C LYS A 26 9.25 -12.55 3.06
N ARG A 27 8.02 -12.01 3.19
CA ARG A 27 7.49 -11.49 4.44
C ARG A 27 7.42 -12.57 5.54
N ILE A 28 7.03 -13.78 5.18
CA ILE A 28 7.03 -14.93 6.11
C ILE A 28 8.46 -15.24 6.58
N ARG A 29 9.42 -15.35 5.67
CA ARG A 29 10.82 -15.67 6.00
C ARG A 29 11.50 -14.60 6.84
N THR A 30 11.11 -13.34 6.67
CA THR A 30 11.65 -12.20 7.44
C THR A 30 10.88 -11.93 8.73
N GLY A 31 9.91 -12.77 9.10
CA GLY A 31 9.09 -12.61 10.31
C GLY A 31 8.07 -11.47 10.24
N ARG A 32 7.92 -10.82 9.09
CA ARG A 32 6.96 -9.71 8.89
C ARG A 32 5.53 -10.18 8.65
N LEU A 33 5.32 -11.45 8.44
CA LEU A 33 4.01 -12.08 8.29
C LEU A 33 4.02 -13.41 9.02
N SER A 34 3.20 -13.54 10.05
CA SER A 34 3.07 -14.77 10.82
C SER A 34 2.41 -15.85 9.97
N ALA A 35 3.03 -17.00 9.88
CA ALA A 35 2.51 -18.16 9.17
C ALA A 35 3.02 -19.45 9.82
N THR A 36 2.23 -20.50 9.75
CA THR A 36 2.60 -21.83 10.19
C THR A 36 2.94 -22.70 8.98
N LYS A 37 4.07 -23.39 9.03
CA LYS A 37 4.44 -24.34 7.98
C LYS A 37 3.74 -25.67 8.19
N VAL A 38 2.93 -26.09 7.22
CA VAL A 38 2.22 -27.37 7.25
C VAL A 38 2.67 -28.18 6.01
N GLY A 39 3.52 -29.15 6.24
CA GLY A 39 4.14 -29.90 5.15
C GLY A 39 5.02 -29.02 4.25
N ARG A 40 4.67 -28.96 2.96
CA ARG A 40 5.36 -28.11 1.98
C ARG A 40 4.75 -26.71 1.82
N ASN A 41 3.62 -26.46 2.48
CA ASN A 41 2.86 -25.21 2.33
C ASN A 41 2.94 -24.36 3.61
N TYR A 42 2.68 -23.06 3.44
CA TYR A 42 2.44 -22.15 4.56
C TYR A 42 0.92 -21.92 4.69
N VAL A 43 0.48 -21.89 5.94
CA VAL A 43 -0.88 -21.54 6.34
C VAL A 43 -0.79 -20.23 7.12
N ILE A 44 -1.48 -19.23 6.64
CA ILE A 44 -1.41 -17.86 7.16
C ILE A 44 -2.73 -17.59 7.88
N PRO A 45 -2.74 -17.37 9.21
CA PRO A 45 -3.93 -16.94 9.90
C PRO A 45 -4.45 -15.63 9.30
N ARG A 46 -5.75 -15.53 9.06
CA ARG A 46 -6.34 -14.32 8.47
C ARG A 46 -6.09 -13.08 9.32
N GLU A 47 -6.06 -13.25 10.64
CA GLU A 47 -5.68 -12.20 11.59
C GLU A 47 -4.22 -11.74 11.47
N ALA A 48 -3.33 -12.58 10.95
CA ALA A 48 -1.95 -12.19 10.68
C ALA A 48 -1.84 -11.17 9.52
N LEU A 49 -2.88 -11.08 8.70
CA LEU A 49 -3.04 -10.02 7.70
C LEU A 49 -3.64 -8.75 8.31
N GLY A 50 -4.04 -8.77 9.59
CA GLY A 50 -4.69 -7.66 10.27
C GLY A 50 -3.95 -6.33 10.15
N PRO A 51 -2.62 -6.27 10.35
CA PRO A 51 -1.85 -5.06 10.12
C PRO A 51 -1.78 -4.64 8.64
N VAL A 52 -2.01 -5.58 7.73
CA VAL A 52 -1.98 -5.37 6.29
C VAL A 52 -3.39 -5.19 5.72
N LEU A 53 -4.41 -5.73 6.41
CA LEU A 53 -5.83 -5.47 6.12
C LEU A 53 -6.34 -4.17 6.75
N SER A 54 -5.54 -3.49 7.57
CA SER A 54 -5.76 -2.07 7.91
C SER A 54 -5.70 -1.15 6.68
N VAL A 55 -5.27 -1.68 5.55
CA VAL A 55 -5.43 -1.08 4.21
C VAL A 55 -6.91 -1.00 3.77
N ARG A 56 -7.81 -1.75 4.40
CA ARG A 56 -9.27 -1.55 4.30
C ARG A 56 -9.86 -0.80 5.48
N ASP A 57 -9.03 0.01 6.14
CA ASP A 57 -9.53 1.03 7.06
C ASP A 57 -10.42 1.99 6.24
N PRO A 58 -11.67 2.23 6.66
CA PRO A 58 -12.55 3.22 6.03
C PRO A 58 -11.87 4.57 5.83
N LEU A 59 -10.91 4.91 6.67
CA LEU A 59 -10.09 6.11 6.57
C LEU A 59 -9.16 6.05 5.34
N VAL A 60 -8.49 4.92 5.11
CA VAL A 60 -7.63 4.74 3.92
C VAL A 60 -8.47 4.75 2.65
N ASP A 61 -9.63 4.11 2.66
CA ASP A 61 -10.56 4.13 1.52
C ASP A 61 -11.02 5.56 1.20
N GLU A 62 -11.31 6.37 2.21
CA GLU A 62 -11.69 7.78 2.06
C GLU A 62 -10.53 8.62 1.54
N ILE A 63 -9.30 8.42 2.04
CA ILE A 63 -8.08 9.07 1.53
C ILE A 63 -7.91 8.76 0.05
N VAL A 64 -7.95 7.47 -0.32
CA VAL A 64 -7.79 7.03 -1.72
C VAL A 64 -8.88 7.64 -2.60
N ARG A 65 -10.14 7.58 -2.18
CA ARG A 65 -11.26 8.14 -2.94
C ARG A 65 -11.07 9.62 -3.25
N ARG A 66 -10.66 10.42 -2.26
CA ARG A 66 -10.41 11.86 -2.44
C ARG A 66 -9.22 12.12 -3.37
N LEU A 67 -8.14 11.38 -3.19
CA LEU A 67 -6.94 11.53 -4.01
C LEU A 67 -7.18 11.09 -5.46
N VAL A 68 -7.91 10.00 -5.68
CA VAL A 68 -8.27 9.54 -7.03
C VAL A 68 -9.13 10.59 -7.74
N ALA A 69 -10.13 11.16 -7.07
CA ALA A 69 -11.00 12.21 -7.64
C ALA A 69 -10.22 13.49 -7.98
N ALA A 70 -9.19 13.85 -7.21
CA ALA A 70 -8.44 15.09 -7.39
C ALA A 70 -7.28 14.96 -8.40
N TYR A 71 -6.60 13.82 -8.40
CA TYR A 71 -5.36 13.63 -9.16
C TYR A 71 -5.52 12.76 -10.41
N GLU A 72 -6.59 11.95 -10.47
CA GLU A 72 -6.80 10.93 -11.52
C GLU A 72 -5.53 10.10 -11.75
N PRO A 73 -4.97 9.48 -10.70
CA PRO A 73 -3.74 8.74 -10.81
C PRO A 73 -3.95 7.40 -11.52
N GLU A 74 -2.92 6.90 -12.19
CA GLU A 74 -2.91 5.53 -12.71
C GLU A 74 -2.74 4.50 -11.61
N ARG A 75 -1.98 4.84 -10.55
CA ARG A 75 -1.73 3.96 -9.40
C ARG A 75 -1.61 4.77 -8.12
N VAL A 76 -2.08 4.19 -7.02
CA VAL A 76 -1.93 4.72 -5.66
C VAL A 76 -1.31 3.64 -4.80
N TYR A 77 -0.21 3.95 -4.14
CA TYR A 77 0.47 3.06 -3.21
C TYR A 77 0.48 3.63 -1.80
N LEU A 78 0.25 2.77 -0.82
CA LEU A 78 0.63 3.01 0.57
C LEU A 78 2.03 2.46 0.76
N PHE A 79 2.92 3.20 1.42
CA PHE A 79 4.27 2.74 1.74
C PHE A 79 4.64 3.12 3.18
N GLY A 80 5.91 3.00 3.55
CA GLY A 80 6.37 3.36 4.89
C GLY A 80 5.90 2.41 6.00
N SER A 81 5.78 2.91 7.22
CA SER A 81 5.44 2.12 8.41
C SER A 81 4.05 1.50 8.34
N ALA A 82 3.07 2.25 7.83
CA ALA A 82 1.69 1.76 7.68
C ALA A 82 1.60 0.57 6.73
N ALA A 83 2.33 0.60 5.60
CA ALA A 83 2.37 -0.53 4.67
C ALA A 83 3.06 -1.77 5.24
N ARG A 84 3.98 -1.58 6.20
CA ARG A 84 4.68 -2.69 6.86
C ARG A 84 3.93 -3.25 8.08
N GLY A 85 2.82 -2.61 8.48
CA GLY A 85 2.09 -2.97 9.69
C GLY A 85 2.83 -2.58 10.99
N GLU A 86 3.73 -1.60 10.90
CA GLU A 86 4.53 -1.08 12.02
C GLU A 86 3.97 0.26 12.54
N ALA A 87 2.87 0.74 11.93
CA ALA A 87 2.25 2.00 12.29
C ALA A 87 1.63 1.96 13.69
N GLY A 88 1.94 2.97 14.50
CA GLY A 88 1.24 3.24 15.77
C GLY A 88 0.01 4.13 15.55
N PRO A 89 -0.74 4.42 16.64
CA PRO A 89 -1.96 5.23 16.55
C PRO A 89 -1.74 6.65 16.03
N ASP A 90 -0.51 7.18 16.15
CA ASP A 90 -0.13 8.53 15.71
C ASP A 90 0.76 8.51 14.44
N SER A 91 0.84 7.38 13.76
CA SER A 91 1.66 7.26 12.55
C SER A 91 0.99 7.90 11.35
N ASP A 92 1.78 8.59 10.53
CA ASP A 92 1.34 9.18 9.27
C ASP A 92 1.12 8.08 8.21
N TYR A 93 0.20 8.35 7.28
CA TYR A 93 0.03 7.52 6.09
C TYR A 93 0.89 8.07 4.96
N ASP A 94 1.88 7.30 4.51
CA ASP A 94 2.73 7.64 3.38
C ASP A 94 2.07 7.15 2.07
N ILE A 95 1.60 8.06 1.24
CA ILE A 95 0.92 7.77 -0.03
C ILE A 95 1.76 8.22 -1.22
N LEU A 96 1.91 7.35 -2.20
CA LEU A 96 2.52 7.67 -3.48
C LEU A 96 1.49 7.58 -4.60
N LEU A 97 1.30 8.68 -5.32
CA LEU A 97 0.47 8.76 -6.51
C LEU A 97 1.34 8.67 -7.77
N ILE A 98 1.00 7.79 -8.67
CA ILE A 98 1.58 7.74 -10.01
C ILE A 98 0.55 8.31 -10.98
N VAL A 99 0.88 9.45 -11.56
CA VAL A 99 0.02 10.13 -12.53
C VAL A 99 0.54 9.94 -13.96
N PRO A 100 -0.33 10.05 -14.98
CA PRO A 100 0.09 10.03 -16.37
C PRO A 100 1.18 11.08 -16.68
N ASP A 101 2.00 10.80 -17.70
CA ASP A 101 3.09 11.70 -18.06
C ASP A 101 2.61 13.05 -18.62
N ASP A 102 1.42 13.10 -19.16
CA ASP A 102 0.73 14.29 -19.66
C ASP A 102 -0.12 15.00 -18.59
N ALA A 103 -0.09 14.53 -17.34
CA ALA A 103 -0.85 15.17 -16.27
C ALA A 103 -0.47 16.66 -16.11
N PRO A 104 -1.47 17.56 -15.94
CA PRO A 104 -1.23 18.99 -15.75
C PRO A 104 -0.31 19.28 -14.58
N ALA A 105 0.47 20.36 -14.67
CA ALA A 105 1.44 20.76 -13.63
C ALA A 105 0.79 20.97 -12.24
N GLU A 106 -0.47 21.38 -12.22
CA GLU A 106 -1.24 21.56 -10.98
C GLU A 106 -1.41 20.24 -10.22
N ARG A 107 -1.52 19.10 -10.93
CA ARG A 107 -1.61 17.76 -10.33
C ARG A 107 -0.29 17.27 -9.76
N MET A 108 0.84 17.91 -10.08
CA MET A 108 2.15 17.58 -9.51
C MET A 108 2.37 18.23 -8.14
N ARG A 109 1.48 19.11 -7.69
CA ARG A 109 1.64 19.87 -6.45
C ARG A 109 1.09 19.10 -5.26
N SER A 110 1.95 18.71 -4.33
CA SER A 110 1.55 18.07 -3.06
C SER A 110 0.62 18.95 -2.22
N ARG A 111 0.71 20.29 -2.35
CA ARG A 111 -0.20 21.22 -1.66
C ARG A 111 -1.68 20.89 -1.92
N ARG A 112 -2.03 20.48 -3.13
CA ARG A 112 -3.39 20.08 -3.46
C ARG A 112 -3.88 18.91 -2.60
N ALA A 113 -2.99 18.00 -2.22
CA ALA A 113 -3.34 16.89 -1.34
C ALA A 113 -3.79 17.38 0.05
N TYR A 114 -3.12 18.37 0.63
CA TYR A 114 -3.53 18.95 1.91
C TYR A 114 -4.93 19.57 1.85
N GLU A 115 -5.24 20.26 0.74
CA GLU A 115 -6.57 20.87 0.54
C GLU A 115 -7.66 19.79 0.42
N VAL A 116 -7.39 18.73 -0.35
CA VAL A 116 -8.32 17.63 -0.61
C VAL A 116 -8.53 16.74 0.61
N LEU A 117 -7.48 16.55 1.41
CA LEU A 117 -7.51 15.70 2.60
C LEU A 117 -7.87 16.47 3.89
N TRP A 118 -8.17 17.76 3.77
CA TRP A 118 -8.59 18.53 4.93
C TRP A 118 -9.76 17.86 5.67
N GLY A 119 -9.61 17.69 6.98
CA GLY A 119 -10.64 17.10 7.83
C GLY A 119 -10.77 15.57 7.72
N VAL A 120 -9.83 14.88 7.07
CA VAL A 120 -9.85 13.40 6.96
C VAL A 120 -9.58 12.70 8.30
N GLY A 121 -9.01 13.42 9.27
CA GLY A 121 -8.80 12.91 10.64
C GLY A 121 -7.49 12.12 10.83
N ALA A 122 -6.56 12.19 9.86
CA ALA A 122 -5.24 11.58 9.96
C ALA A 122 -4.17 12.48 9.32
N ALA A 123 -2.93 12.30 9.73
CA ALA A 123 -1.78 12.85 9.03
C ALA A 123 -1.47 12.00 7.80
N VAL A 124 -1.36 12.63 6.64
CA VAL A 124 -1.11 11.95 5.37
C VAL A 124 -0.04 12.70 4.59
N ASP A 125 1.05 12.02 4.32
CA ASP A 125 2.11 12.51 3.42
C ASP A 125 1.88 11.98 2.01
N VAL A 126 1.77 12.90 1.03
CA VAL A 126 1.46 12.56 -0.35
C VAL A 126 2.60 12.97 -1.28
N LEU A 127 3.18 11.98 -1.93
CA LEU A 127 4.13 12.16 -3.02
C LEU A 127 3.44 11.94 -4.36
N VAL A 128 3.73 12.79 -5.34
CA VAL A 128 3.16 12.68 -6.69
C VAL A 128 4.29 12.53 -7.69
N TRP A 129 4.29 11.45 -8.45
CA TRP A 129 5.31 11.16 -9.46
C TRP A 129 4.66 10.87 -10.81
N ARG A 130 5.33 11.28 -11.89
CA ARG A 130 4.97 10.87 -13.25
C ARG A 130 5.34 9.41 -13.47
N ARG A 131 4.54 8.69 -14.27
CA ARG A 131 4.77 7.28 -14.59
C ARG A 131 6.19 7.03 -15.09
N SER A 132 6.64 7.74 -16.12
CA SER A 132 7.99 7.55 -16.70
C SER A 132 9.11 7.77 -15.67
N THR A 133 8.98 8.76 -14.81
CA THR A 133 9.96 9.03 -13.74
C THR A 133 9.97 7.91 -12.70
N PHE A 134 8.79 7.41 -12.33
CA PHE A 134 8.65 6.30 -11.39
C PHE A 134 9.30 5.03 -11.95
N GLU A 135 8.97 4.68 -13.20
CA GLU A 135 9.48 3.46 -13.86
C GLU A 135 11.00 3.49 -14.06
N ALA A 136 11.54 4.61 -14.55
CA ALA A 136 12.98 4.78 -14.73
C ALA A 136 13.76 4.64 -13.40
N ARG A 137 13.21 5.18 -12.30
CA ARG A 137 13.86 5.07 -10.99
C ARG A 137 13.62 3.73 -10.32
N ALA A 138 12.59 2.99 -10.68
CA ALA A 138 12.31 1.66 -10.13
C ALA A 138 13.41 0.63 -10.45
N GLU A 139 14.20 0.85 -11.50
CA GLU A 139 15.36 0.01 -11.84
C GLU A 139 16.49 0.14 -10.82
N VAL A 140 16.58 1.25 -10.09
CA VAL A 140 17.59 1.47 -9.05
C VAL A 140 17.10 0.88 -7.73
N ARG A 141 17.71 -0.21 -7.28
CA ARG A 141 17.27 -1.02 -6.12
C ARG A 141 17.06 -0.25 -4.82
N THR A 142 17.81 0.84 -4.60
CA THR A 142 17.74 1.66 -3.38
C THR A 142 16.81 2.86 -3.51
N SER A 143 16.20 3.05 -4.68
CA SER A 143 15.28 4.15 -4.91
C SER A 143 13.94 3.94 -4.19
N LEU A 144 13.24 5.05 -3.91
CA LEU A 144 11.88 5.00 -3.35
C LEU A 144 10.93 4.16 -4.22
N PRO A 145 10.86 4.31 -5.57
CA PRO A 145 10.04 3.45 -6.41
C PRO A 145 10.32 1.96 -6.23
N ALA A 146 11.60 1.56 -6.21
CA ALA A 146 11.95 0.15 -6.01
C ALA A 146 11.53 -0.36 -4.62
N VAL A 147 11.63 0.47 -3.59
CA VAL A 147 11.15 0.14 -2.24
C VAL A 147 9.63 0.01 -2.23
N VAL A 148 8.92 0.95 -2.83
CA VAL A 148 7.44 0.93 -2.92
C VAL A 148 6.95 -0.31 -3.65
N LEU A 149 7.55 -0.68 -4.78
CA LEU A 149 7.18 -1.91 -5.52
C LEU A 149 7.47 -3.18 -4.73
N ARG A 150 8.46 -3.17 -3.85
CA ARG A 150 8.85 -4.33 -3.05
C ARG A 150 8.07 -4.46 -1.75
N GLU A 151 7.76 -3.36 -1.09
CA GLU A 151 7.26 -3.32 0.29
C GLU A 151 5.92 -2.57 0.43
N GLY A 152 5.55 -1.77 -0.57
CA GLY A 152 4.32 -1.00 -0.58
C GLY A 152 3.09 -1.86 -0.89
N VAL A 153 1.93 -1.27 -0.67
CA VAL A 153 0.62 -1.86 -0.95
C VAL A 153 -0.06 -1.03 -2.03
N LEU A 154 -0.43 -1.68 -3.13
CA LEU A 154 -1.22 -1.05 -4.18
C LEU A 154 -2.66 -0.88 -3.67
N LEU A 155 -3.13 0.37 -3.57
CA LEU A 155 -4.47 0.72 -3.12
C LEU A 155 -5.44 0.95 -4.27
N HIS A 156 -4.94 1.45 -5.41
CA HIS A 156 -5.73 1.74 -6.60
C HIS A 156 -4.90 1.55 -7.87
N ALA A 157 -5.53 1.03 -8.91
CA ALA A 157 -5.03 0.98 -10.28
C ALA A 157 -6.18 1.29 -11.24
N ALA A 158 -5.95 2.27 -12.15
CA ALA A 158 -6.88 2.64 -13.21
C ALA A 158 -6.75 1.69 -14.41
#